data_0a6998c68bec32aa1fb6b7eb897cf513
#
_entry.id   0a6998c68bec32aa1fb6b7eb897cf513
#
_cell.length_a   1.000
_cell.length_b   1.000
_cell.length_c   1.000
_cell.angle_alpha   90.00
_cell.angle_beta   90.00
_cell.angle_gamma   90.00
#
_symmetry.space_group_name_H-M   'P 1'
#
loop_
_entity.id
_entity.type
_entity.pdbx_description
1 polymer ?
#
loop_
_entity_poly.entity_id
_entity_poly.type
_entity_poly.pdbx_seq_one_letter_code
_entity_poly.pdbx_strand_id
1 'polypeptide(L)'
;MSTDKGVVAGASADQVDRFLGIPYAAPPVGDLRWQPPAPAAGWSGVRSAAGHGARCLQSTTSSGPGMSEDCLYVNVYTPARQSARPRPVLFWIHGGGFMSGSGDLYDGSLLARTNDIVVVTINYRLNVFGFLGVPGLSGRGAGNFGLLDQEAALRWTQRNIGAFGGDPGRVTISGESAGGHSVCALLASPPARGLFDGAIIQSGGCPSLTVAQANARGKTYAATAGCPDPATRVSCLRAKPAPDLLAAARDFGGILTGPLPVSGVPELPLAPAVAVRSGRSSNVPILIGATRDEVRQWALPFANATEEQYERAIRLEFGTHADEVLARYPYSAYDSPYNAAYALGTVWTDSSVFYGLGGCQYQSLAGQFATGQPKTFFYEFADPHPPTLATTPPGFDSGAPHASELGYLWPMATSKLLTPEQQQLSRAMVRYWGAFVTKANPTTAGGQAAWPAYRSGKLMSLRPGDGSQAVKTEVYSAQHQCSLWNQISYDWLTTNPDRLAQQVGAAAS
;
A
#
# COMPACT_ATOMS: atom_id res chain seq x y z
N MET A 1 -19.40 2.05 -23.33
CA MET A 1 -18.34 3.08 -23.40
C MET A 1 -17.31 2.65 -24.44
N SER A 2 -16.71 3.59 -25.16
CA SER A 2 -15.69 3.29 -26.19
C SER A 2 -14.29 3.51 -25.62
N THR A 3 -13.44 2.51 -25.66
CA THR A 3 -12.03 2.60 -25.28
C THR A 3 -11.13 2.57 -26.52
N ASP A 4 -9.82 2.81 -26.35
CA ASP A 4 -8.82 2.70 -27.43
C ASP A 4 -8.68 1.27 -27.99
N LYS A 5 -9.29 0.25 -27.35
CA LYS A 5 -9.23 -1.16 -27.74
C LYS A 5 -10.56 -1.73 -28.22
N GLY A 6 -11.67 -1.08 -27.96
CA GLY A 6 -13.00 -1.53 -28.33
C GLY A 6 -14.09 -1.03 -27.39
N VAL A 7 -15.32 -1.42 -27.65
CA VAL A 7 -16.47 -1.02 -26.86
C VAL A 7 -16.65 -1.94 -25.67
N VAL A 8 -16.99 -1.37 -24.50
CA VAL A 8 -17.32 -2.11 -23.27
C VAL A 8 -18.73 -1.77 -22.80
N ALA A 9 -19.45 -2.77 -22.26
CA ALA A 9 -20.73 -2.61 -21.58
C ALA A 9 -20.59 -3.00 -20.11
N GLY A 10 -20.84 -2.04 -19.22
CA GLY A 10 -20.86 -2.23 -17.78
C GLY A 10 -22.27 -2.49 -17.25
N ALA A 11 -22.43 -2.36 -15.93
CA ALA A 11 -23.69 -2.45 -15.22
C ALA A 11 -23.91 -1.22 -14.34
N SER A 12 -25.17 -0.83 -14.14
CA SER A 12 -25.54 0.29 -13.26
C SER A 12 -26.20 -0.25 -12.00
N ALA A 13 -25.73 0.22 -10.84
CA ALA A 13 -26.36 -0.03 -9.54
C ALA A 13 -26.08 1.12 -8.59
N ASP A 14 -27.00 1.44 -7.68
CA ASP A 14 -26.82 2.44 -6.62
C ASP A 14 -26.35 3.81 -7.13
N GLN A 15 -26.85 4.25 -8.28
CA GLN A 15 -26.48 5.51 -8.96
C GLN A 15 -25.03 5.56 -9.45
N VAL A 16 -24.40 4.41 -9.64
CA VAL A 16 -23.03 4.27 -10.16
C VAL A 16 -23.01 3.29 -11.33
N ASP A 17 -22.40 3.70 -12.42
CA ASP A 17 -22.04 2.83 -13.53
C ASP A 17 -20.70 2.16 -13.22
N ARG A 18 -20.67 0.84 -13.32
CA ARG A 18 -19.52 -0.01 -13.03
C ARG A 18 -19.06 -0.69 -14.32
N PHE A 19 -17.79 -0.53 -14.63
CA PHE A 19 -17.13 -1.20 -15.75
C PHE A 19 -15.97 -1.99 -15.20
N LEU A 20 -16.12 -3.30 -15.09
CA LEU A 20 -15.26 -4.20 -14.35
C LEU A 20 -14.49 -5.13 -15.30
N GLY A 21 -13.22 -5.45 -14.97
CA GLY A 21 -12.43 -6.42 -15.72
C GLY A 21 -12.04 -5.95 -17.12
N ILE A 22 -11.75 -4.66 -17.33
CA ILE A 22 -11.26 -4.14 -18.62
C ILE A 22 -9.75 -4.40 -18.71
N PRO A 23 -9.25 -5.11 -19.75
CA PRO A 23 -7.81 -5.35 -19.89
C PRO A 23 -7.08 -4.05 -20.25
N TYR A 24 -6.06 -3.69 -19.48
CA TYR A 24 -5.21 -2.54 -19.80
C TYR A 24 -3.89 -2.92 -20.48
N ALA A 25 -3.52 -4.20 -20.41
CA ALA A 25 -2.36 -4.79 -21.04
C ALA A 25 -2.66 -6.21 -21.53
N ALA A 26 -1.80 -6.75 -22.37
CA ALA A 26 -1.85 -8.16 -22.80
C ALA A 26 -1.57 -9.08 -21.61
N PRO A 27 -2.14 -10.30 -21.57
CA PRO A 27 -1.83 -11.31 -20.58
C PRO A 27 -0.32 -11.56 -20.48
N PRO A 28 0.32 -11.42 -19.31
CA PRO A 28 1.76 -11.62 -19.13
C PRO A 28 2.11 -13.11 -18.96
N VAL A 29 1.72 -13.93 -19.92
CA VAL A 29 1.86 -15.39 -19.95
C VAL A 29 2.94 -15.84 -20.93
N GLY A 30 3.50 -17.03 -20.76
CA GLY A 30 4.49 -17.61 -21.67
C GLY A 30 5.71 -16.70 -21.83
N ASP A 31 6.03 -16.30 -23.06
CA ASP A 31 7.18 -15.41 -23.36
C ASP A 31 7.03 -14.00 -22.79
N LEU A 32 5.80 -13.58 -22.46
CA LEU A 32 5.53 -12.29 -21.83
C LEU A 32 5.70 -12.35 -20.29
N ARG A 33 5.87 -13.55 -19.70
CA ARG A 33 6.23 -13.68 -18.29
C ARG A 33 7.59 -13.00 -18.05
N TRP A 34 7.63 -12.10 -17.05
CA TRP A 34 8.79 -11.26 -16.75
C TRP A 34 9.25 -10.39 -17.94
N GLN A 35 8.28 -9.86 -18.67
CA GLN A 35 8.48 -8.78 -19.60
C GLN A 35 7.68 -7.54 -19.15
N PRO A 36 8.07 -6.32 -19.59
CA PRO A 36 7.22 -5.16 -19.47
C PRO A 36 5.81 -5.42 -20.02
N PRO A 37 4.74 -4.80 -19.45
CA PRO A 37 3.39 -5.01 -19.95
C PRO A 37 3.29 -4.62 -21.44
N ALA A 38 2.82 -5.55 -22.25
CA ALA A 38 2.56 -5.33 -23.68
C ALA A 38 1.16 -4.73 -23.88
N PRO A 39 0.91 -4.00 -24.98
CA PRO A 39 -0.41 -3.47 -25.27
C PRO A 39 -1.48 -4.56 -25.34
N ALA A 40 -2.65 -4.32 -24.75
CA ALA A 40 -3.81 -5.22 -24.89
C ALA A 40 -4.24 -5.33 -26.37
N ALA A 41 -4.70 -6.51 -26.76
CA ALA A 41 -5.33 -6.71 -28.08
C ALA A 41 -6.64 -5.90 -28.17
N GLY A 42 -6.93 -5.36 -29.34
CA GLY A 42 -8.25 -4.80 -29.63
C GLY A 42 -9.31 -5.90 -29.80
N TRP A 43 -10.58 -5.55 -29.61
CA TRP A 43 -11.69 -6.46 -29.86
C TRP A 43 -12.77 -5.81 -30.73
N SER A 44 -13.47 -6.63 -31.49
CA SER A 44 -14.66 -6.26 -32.23
C SER A 44 -15.93 -6.47 -31.38
N GLY A 45 -16.99 -5.74 -31.69
CA GLY A 45 -18.23 -5.84 -30.94
C GLY A 45 -18.17 -5.22 -29.55
N VAL A 46 -19.07 -5.65 -28.67
CA VAL A 46 -19.19 -5.14 -27.31
C VAL A 46 -18.71 -6.18 -26.33
N ARG A 47 -17.64 -5.85 -25.60
CA ARG A 47 -17.10 -6.69 -24.50
C ARG A 47 -17.91 -6.44 -23.22
N SER A 48 -18.36 -7.50 -22.56
CA SER A 48 -18.95 -7.38 -21.23
C SER A 48 -17.90 -6.93 -20.21
N ALA A 49 -18.23 -5.89 -19.46
CA ALA A 49 -17.49 -5.36 -18.33
C ALA A 49 -18.37 -5.33 -17.06
N ALA A 50 -19.27 -6.34 -16.92
CA ALA A 50 -20.17 -6.48 -15.79
C ALA A 50 -19.56 -7.30 -14.62
N GLY A 51 -18.41 -7.94 -14.82
CA GLY A 51 -17.73 -8.76 -13.83
C GLY A 51 -16.23 -8.47 -13.77
N HIS A 52 -15.64 -8.70 -12.60
CA HIS A 52 -14.20 -8.53 -12.40
C HIS A 52 -13.40 -9.56 -13.22
N GLY A 53 -12.22 -9.16 -13.68
CA GLY A 53 -11.22 -10.06 -14.23
C GLY A 53 -10.55 -10.92 -13.14
N ALA A 54 -9.76 -11.92 -13.55
CA ALA A 54 -9.02 -12.76 -12.62
C ALA A 54 -8.05 -11.92 -11.77
N ARG A 55 -7.86 -12.33 -10.51
CA ARG A 55 -6.81 -11.81 -9.64
C ARG A 55 -5.44 -12.31 -10.10
N CYS A 56 -4.39 -11.54 -9.85
CA CYS A 56 -3.03 -12.01 -10.08
C CYS A 56 -2.68 -13.16 -9.14
N LEU A 57 -1.83 -14.08 -9.61
CA LEU A 57 -1.45 -15.27 -8.86
C LEU A 57 -0.86 -14.90 -7.51
N GLN A 58 -1.38 -15.49 -6.43
CA GLN A 58 -1.03 -15.22 -5.05
C GLN A 58 -1.39 -16.41 -4.15
N SER A 59 -0.68 -16.54 -3.03
CA SER A 59 -0.95 -17.58 -2.03
C SER A 59 -2.01 -17.07 -1.04
N THR A 60 -3.29 -17.15 -1.42
CA THR A 60 -4.41 -16.79 -0.55
C THR A 60 -5.59 -17.74 -0.78
N THR A 61 -6.39 -17.95 0.26
CA THR A 61 -7.61 -18.76 0.23
C THR A 61 -8.88 -17.91 0.09
N SER A 62 -8.76 -16.60 -0.18
CA SER A 62 -9.92 -15.71 -0.24
C SER A 62 -10.85 -16.06 -1.40
N SER A 63 -12.16 -16.06 -1.13
CA SER A 63 -13.21 -16.18 -2.15
C SER A 63 -13.20 -14.98 -3.09
N GLY A 64 -13.56 -15.19 -4.37
CA GLY A 64 -13.62 -14.11 -5.38
C GLY A 64 -13.36 -14.64 -6.78
N PRO A 65 -13.04 -13.76 -7.74
CA PRO A 65 -12.61 -14.15 -9.07
C PRO A 65 -11.43 -15.13 -9.01
N GLY A 66 -11.37 -16.07 -9.96
CA GLY A 66 -10.24 -17.00 -10.08
C GLY A 66 -8.89 -16.27 -10.18
N MET A 67 -7.80 -16.98 -9.89
CA MET A 67 -6.44 -16.45 -10.02
C MET A 67 -5.81 -16.91 -11.33
N SER A 68 -5.06 -16.00 -11.98
CA SER A 68 -4.38 -16.27 -13.25
C SER A 68 -3.14 -15.39 -13.40
N GLU A 69 -2.21 -15.77 -14.28
CA GLU A 69 -1.23 -14.83 -14.83
C GLU A 69 -1.90 -13.80 -15.76
N ASP A 70 -3.00 -14.17 -16.45
CA ASP A 70 -3.87 -13.22 -17.15
C ASP A 70 -4.72 -12.45 -16.14
N CYS A 71 -4.17 -11.36 -15.62
CA CYS A 71 -4.75 -10.62 -14.48
C CYS A 71 -4.68 -9.10 -14.60
N LEU A 72 -4.16 -8.56 -15.71
CA LEU A 72 -3.90 -7.12 -15.87
C LEU A 72 -5.18 -6.36 -16.26
N TYR A 73 -6.06 -6.16 -15.28
CA TYR A 73 -7.37 -5.57 -15.44
C TYR A 73 -7.54 -4.30 -14.61
N VAL A 74 -8.34 -3.35 -15.13
CA VAL A 74 -8.85 -2.19 -14.41
C VAL A 74 -10.35 -2.31 -14.20
N ASN A 75 -10.85 -1.70 -13.12
CA ASN A 75 -12.25 -1.47 -12.86
C ASN A 75 -12.50 0.04 -12.79
N VAL A 76 -13.60 0.51 -13.35
CA VAL A 76 -13.99 1.92 -13.36
C VAL A 76 -15.38 2.06 -12.74
N TYR A 77 -15.49 2.98 -11.77
CA TYR A 77 -16.73 3.36 -11.12
C TYR A 77 -17.00 4.83 -11.39
N THR A 78 -18.12 5.15 -12.02
CA THR A 78 -18.49 6.54 -12.33
C THR A 78 -19.93 6.81 -11.92
N PRO A 79 -20.26 8.00 -11.36
CA PRO A 79 -21.65 8.36 -11.08
C PRO A 79 -22.50 8.29 -12.35
N ALA A 80 -23.66 7.58 -12.28
CA ALA A 80 -24.55 7.36 -13.43
C ALA A 80 -25.19 8.67 -13.94
N ARG A 81 -25.27 9.71 -13.08
CA ARG A 81 -25.76 11.03 -13.50
C ARG A 81 -24.79 11.70 -14.48
N GLN A 82 -25.32 12.39 -15.45
CA GLN A 82 -24.48 13.21 -16.34
C GLN A 82 -23.83 14.36 -15.58
N SER A 83 -22.62 14.74 -16.00
CA SER A 83 -21.90 15.91 -15.48
C SER A 83 -21.60 16.86 -16.63
N ALA A 84 -21.77 18.16 -16.38
CA ALA A 84 -21.44 19.21 -17.36
C ALA A 84 -19.92 19.36 -17.57
N ARG A 85 -19.09 18.81 -16.67
CA ARG A 85 -17.63 18.86 -16.75
C ARG A 85 -17.05 17.49 -16.45
N PRO A 86 -15.89 17.13 -17.04
CA PRO A 86 -15.18 15.91 -16.70
C PRO A 86 -14.84 15.87 -15.20
N ARG A 87 -14.98 14.69 -14.59
CA ARG A 87 -14.79 14.46 -13.15
C ARG A 87 -13.35 14.19 -12.79
N PRO A 88 -12.85 14.63 -11.62
CA PRO A 88 -11.57 14.18 -11.10
C PRO A 88 -11.56 12.67 -10.95
N VAL A 89 -10.37 12.09 -11.00
CA VAL A 89 -10.17 10.64 -10.97
C VAL A 89 -9.36 10.26 -9.74
N LEU A 90 -9.85 9.31 -8.96
CA LEU A 90 -9.08 8.59 -7.95
C LEU A 90 -8.59 7.28 -8.55
N PHE A 91 -7.28 7.10 -8.64
CA PHE A 91 -6.64 5.88 -9.12
C PHE A 91 -6.07 5.11 -7.92
N TRP A 92 -6.66 3.96 -7.62
CA TRP A 92 -6.35 3.16 -6.44
C TRP A 92 -5.42 1.99 -6.75
N ILE A 93 -4.35 1.87 -5.95
CA ILE A 93 -3.37 0.79 -5.97
C ILE A 93 -3.51 0.02 -4.64
N HIS A 94 -3.89 -1.24 -4.71
CA HIS A 94 -4.12 -2.06 -3.52
C HIS A 94 -2.82 -2.42 -2.79
N GLY A 95 -2.92 -2.71 -1.48
CA GLY A 95 -1.85 -3.23 -0.65
C GLY A 95 -1.70 -4.74 -0.71
N GLY A 96 -1.15 -5.31 0.37
CA GLY A 96 -0.92 -6.76 0.52
C GLY A 96 0.54 -7.17 0.39
N GLY A 97 1.48 -6.28 0.76
CA GLY A 97 2.93 -6.57 0.81
C GLY A 97 3.55 -6.93 -0.53
N PHE A 98 2.96 -6.52 -1.64
CA PHE A 98 3.28 -6.98 -3.00
C PHE A 98 3.15 -8.50 -3.20
N MET A 99 2.59 -9.23 -2.23
CA MET A 99 2.42 -10.68 -2.26
C MET A 99 0.98 -11.10 -2.56
N SER A 100 0.01 -10.25 -2.21
CA SER A 100 -1.42 -10.52 -2.33
C SER A 100 -2.22 -9.24 -2.61
N GLY A 101 -3.55 -9.37 -2.77
CA GLY A 101 -4.44 -8.26 -3.01
C GLY A 101 -4.98 -8.24 -4.44
N SER A 102 -5.97 -7.39 -4.67
CA SER A 102 -6.55 -7.15 -6.00
C SER A 102 -7.53 -5.98 -6.01
N GLY A 103 -7.82 -5.44 -7.18
CA GLY A 103 -8.70 -4.29 -7.35
C GLY A 103 -10.18 -4.60 -7.06
N ASP A 104 -10.61 -5.86 -7.12
CA ASP A 104 -12.00 -6.28 -6.84
C ASP A 104 -12.37 -6.23 -5.35
N LEU A 105 -11.38 -6.13 -4.47
CA LEU A 105 -11.60 -5.97 -3.03
C LEU A 105 -12.08 -4.54 -2.68
N TYR A 106 -12.02 -3.59 -3.61
CA TYR A 106 -12.27 -2.18 -3.38
C TYR A 106 -13.40 -1.68 -4.30
N ASP A 107 -14.66 -1.74 -3.83
CA ASP A 107 -15.80 -1.15 -4.54
C ASP A 107 -15.77 0.38 -4.44
N GLY A 108 -15.44 1.04 -5.53
CA GLY A 108 -15.33 2.51 -5.63
C GLY A 108 -16.66 3.26 -5.61
N SER A 109 -17.79 2.59 -5.55
CA SER A 109 -19.11 3.21 -5.72
C SER A 109 -19.42 4.24 -4.64
N LEU A 110 -19.03 3.99 -3.37
CA LEU A 110 -19.25 4.94 -2.27
C LEU A 110 -18.50 6.25 -2.51
N LEU A 111 -17.20 6.18 -2.81
CA LEU A 111 -16.37 7.34 -3.09
C LEU A 111 -16.84 8.08 -4.34
N ALA A 112 -17.18 7.36 -5.40
CA ALA A 112 -17.64 7.93 -6.67
C ALA A 112 -18.92 8.75 -6.50
N ARG A 113 -19.99 8.15 -5.95
CA ARG A 113 -21.29 8.84 -5.81
C ARG A 113 -21.27 9.98 -4.78
N THR A 114 -20.48 9.81 -3.68
CA THR A 114 -20.44 10.81 -2.62
C THR A 114 -19.72 12.07 -3.04
N ASN A 115 -18.66 11.95 -3.86
CA ASN A 115 -17.77 13.06 -4.18
C ASN A 115 -17.84 13.52 -5.63
N ASP A 116 -18.69 12.92 -6.46
CA ASP A 116 -18.79 13.19 -7.89
C ASP A 116 -17.45 13.03 -8.62
N ILE A 117 -16.76 11.93 -8.34
CA ILE A 117 -15.47 11.56 -8.94
C ILE A 117 -15.57 10.24 -9.69
N VAL A 118 -14.64 9.96 -10.57
CA VAL A 118 -14.42 8.62 -11.14
C VAL A 118 -13.41 7.89 -10.26
N VAL A 119 -13.68 6.62 -9.94
CA VAL A 119 -12.74 5.77 -9.21
C VAL A 119 -12.25 4.66 -10.12
N VAL A 120 -10.95 4.47 -10.18
CA VAL A 120 -10.28 3.39 -10.92
C VAL A 120 -9.56 2.49 -9.92
N THR A 121 -9.80 1.18 -9.94
CA THR A 121 -9.03 0.19 -9.19
C THR A 121 -8.34 -0.75 -10.15
N ILE A 122 -7.17 -1.26 -9.80
CA ILE A 122 -6.33 -2.06 -10.71
C ILE A 122 -5.87 -3.35 -10.07
N ASN A 123 -5.57 -4.35 -10.89
CA ASN A 123 -4.68 -5.44 -10.57
C ASN A 123 -3.29 -5.14 -11.14
N TYR A 124 -2.25 -5.63 -10.50
CA TYR A 124 -0.87 -5.62 -10.98
C TYR A 124 -0.16 -6.90 -10.54
N ARG A 125 0.86 -7.33 -11.29
CA ARG A 125 1.60 -8.57 -10.97
C ARG A 125 2.24 -8.50 -9.59
N LEU A 126 2.16 -9.58 -8.86
CA LEU A 126 2.55 -9.73 -7.46
C LEU A 126 3.72 -10.70 -7.32
N ASN A 127 4.29 -10.76 -6.12
CA ASN A 127 5.31 -11.73 -5.70
C ASN A 127 6.40 -11.92 -6.75
N VAL A 128 6.81 -13.15 -7.02
CA VAL A 128 7.84 -13.48 -8.03
C VAL A 128 7.43 -13.14 -9.45
N PHE A 129 6.13 -13.05 -9.76
CA PHE A 129 5.67 -12.67 -11.10
C PHE A 129 5.81 -11.17 -11.37
N GLY A 130 5.69 -10.34 -10.32
CA GLY A 130 5.76 -8.87 -10.42
C GLY A 130 7.10 -8.27 -10.01
N PHE A 131 7.84 -8.93 -9.09
CA PHE A 131 8.98 -8.29 -8.42
C PHE A 131 10.23 -9.18 -8.35
N LEU A 132 10.36 -10.16 -9.23
CA LEU A 132 11.55 -10.98 -9.32
C LEU A 132 12.72 -10.22 -9.96
N GLY A 133 13.75 -9.93 -9.16
CA GLY A 133 15.08 -9.58 -9.65
C GLY A 133 15.97 -10.81 -9.58
N VAL A 134 16.54 -11.24 -10.70
CA VAL A 134 17.45 -12.39 -10.74
C VAL A 134 18.52 -12.14 -11.81
N PRO A 135 19.80 -12.52 -11.56
CA PRO A 135 20.84 -12.38 -12.58
C PRO A 135 20.49 -13.15 -13.85
N GLY A 136 20.64 -12.49 -15.00
CA GLY A 136 20.25 -13.01 -16.30
C GLY A 136 18.85 -12.52 -16.75
N LEU A 137 18.02 -12.08 -15.85
CA LEU A 137 16.79 -11.33 -16.16
C LEU A 137 17.18 -9.86 -16.30
N SER A 138 17.47 -9.44 -17.51
CA SER A 138 17.96 -8.08 -17.83
C SER A 138 16.90 -7.29 -18.61
N GLY A 139 17.11 -5.99 -18.70
CA GLY A 139 16.24 -5.08 -19.43
C GLY A 139 15.30 -4.29 -18.51
N ARG A 140 14.39 -3.56 -19.12
CA ARG A 140 13.41 -2.73 -18.42
C ARG A 140 12.47 -3.62 -17.60
N GLY A 141 12.31 -3.29 -16.33
CA GLY A 141 11.37 -3.95 -15.43
C GLY A 141 11.93 -5.10 -14.62
N ALA A 142 13.20 -5.49 -14.76
CA ALA A 142 13.81 -6.54 -13.94
C ALA A 142 13.70 -6.18 -12.45
N GLY A 143 12.86 -6.94 -11.72
CA GLY A 143 12.48 -6.65 -10.33
C GLY A 143 11.32 -5.68 -10.17
N ASN A 144 10.77 -5.07 -11.25
CA ASN A 144 9.73 -4.03 -11.19
C ASN A 144 8.56 -4.25 -12.16
N PHE A 145 8.31 -5.47 -12.60
CA PHE A 145 7.22 -5.71 -13.56
C PHE A 145 5.86 -5.25 -13.01
N GLY A 146 5.59 -5.45 -11.71
CA GLY A 146 4.39 -4.96 -11.05
C GLY A 146 4.30 -3.43 -11.02
N LEU A 147 5.42 -2.72 -10.84
CA LEU A 147 5.47 -1.26 -10.93
C LEU A 147 5.20 -0.77 -12.37
N LEU A 148 5.76 -1.47 -13.38
CA LEU A 148 5.47 -1.18 -14.78
C LEU A 148 4.00 -1.44 -15.16
N ASP A 149 3.36 -2.44 -14.53
CA ASP A 149 1.93 -2.69 -14.70
C ASP A 149 1.10 -1.51 -14.19
N GLN A 150 1.46 -0.95 -13.03
CA GLN A 150 0.81 0.24 -12.47
C GLN A 150 0.99 1.45 -13.39
N GLU A 151 2.20 1.66 -13.96
CA GLU A 151 2.43 2.68 -14.97
C GLU A 151 1.59 2.46 -16.23
N ALA A 152 1.45 1.22 -16.70
CA ALA A 152 0.64 0.89 -17.88
C ALA A 152 -0.85 1.16 -17.62
N ALA A 153 -1.35 0.84 -16.44
CA ALA A 153 -2.72 1.13 -16.01
C ALA A 153 -2.97 2.65 -15.92
N LEU A 154 -2.00 3.42 -15.43
CA LEU A 154 -2.07 4.89 -15.43
C LEU A 154 -2.11 5.45 -16.86
N ARG A 155 -1.28 4.93 -17.77
CA ARG A 155 -1.33 5.32 -19.19
C ARG A 155 -2.65 4.93 -19.85
N TRP A 156 -3.22 3.78 -19.48
CA TRP A 156 -4.57 3.39 -19.91
C TRP A 156 -5.61 4.41 -19.41
N THR A 157 -5.52 4.82 -18.15
CA THR A 157 -6.40 5.83 -17.55
C THR A 157 -6.30 7.15 -18.32
N GLN A 158 -5.09 7.63 -18.59
CA GLN A 158 -4.88 8.86 -19.38
C GLN A 158 -5.55 8.81 -20.75
N ARG A 159 -5.51 7.67 -21.44
CA ARG A 159 -6.11 7.53 -22.78
C ARG A 159 -7.63 7.33 -22.78
N ASN A 160 -8.18 6.68 -21.76
CA ASN A 160 -9.53 6.13 -21.82
C ASN A 160 -10.52 6.75 -20.84
N ILE A 161 -10.07 7.38 -19.76
CA ILE A 161 -10.97 7.77 -18.67
C ILE A 161 -11.98 8.83 -19.07
N GLY A 162 -11.68 9.61 -20.09
CA GLY A 162 -12.61 10.57 -20.70
C GLY A 162 -13.89 9.92 -21.19
N ALA A 163 -13.83 8.71 -21.76
CA ALA A 163 -15.02 7.96 -22.18
C ALA A 163 -15.94 7.58 -21.01
N PHE A 164 -15.41 7.52 -19.78
CA PHE A 164 -16.15 7.24 -18.56
C PHE A 164 -16.52 8.51 -17.78
N GLY A 165 -16.36 9.68 -18.41
CA GLY A 165 -16.66 10.99 -17.80
C GLY A 165 -15.59 11.52 -16.84
N GLY A 166 -14.41 10.91 -16.81
CA GLY A 166 -13.26 11.35 -16.03
C GLY A 166 -12.40 12.38 -16.76
N ASP A 167 -11.62 13.13 -15.99
CA ASP A 167 -10.67 14.13 -16.48
C ASP A 167 -9.24 13.58 -16.39
N PRO A 168 -8.58 13.25 -17.52
CA PRO A 168 -7.21 12.77 -17.51
C PRO A 168 -6.19 13.78 -16.95
N GLY A 169 -6.50 15.08 -16.94
CA GLY A 169 -5.69 16.15 -16.35
C GLY A 169 -5.92 16.34 -14.84
N ARG A 170 -6.72 15.49 -14.18
CA ARG A 170 -7.00 15.56 -12.75
C ARG A 170 -7.03 14.15 -12.12
N VAL A 171 -5.92 13.43 -12.23
CA VAL A 171 -5.75 12.09 -11.68
C VAL A 171 -4.99 12.15 -10.36
N THR A 172 -5.58 11.65 -9.28
CA THR A 172 -4.91 11.45 -7.99
C THR A 172 -4.62 9.97 -7.80
N ILE A 173 -3.34 9.59 -7.72
CA ILE A 173 -2.95 8.23 -7.36
C ILE A 173 -3.10 8.03 -5.85
N SER A 174 -3.56 6.88 -5.44
CA SER A 174 -3.78 6.55 -4.04
C SER A 174 -3.48 5.07 -3.79
N GLY A 175 -2.97 4.76 -2.61
CA GLY A 175 -2.74 3.39 -2.22
C GLY A 175 -2.45 3.26 -0.73
N GLU A 176 -2.69 2.07 -0.19
CA GLU A 176 -2.42 1.72 1.19
C GLU A 176 -1.37 0.63 1.26
N SER A 177 -0.50 0.65 2.32
CA SER A 177 0.52 -0.39 2.52
C SER A 177 1.47 -0.49 1.32
N ALA A 178 1.61 -1.67 0.70
CA ALA A 178 2.36 -1.85 -0.54
C ALA A 178 1.85 -0.94 -1.68
N GLY A 179 0.55 -0.60 -1.71
CA GLY A 179 0.00 0.42 -2.60
C GLY A 179 0.53 1.82 -2.29
N GLY A 180 0.67 2.16 -1.01
CA GLY A 180 1.32 3.40 -0.58
C GLY A 180 2.81 3.46 -0.94
N HIS A 181 3.54 2.34 -0.79
CA HIS A 181 4.92 2.20 -1.29
C HIS A 181 4.98 2.38 -2.81
N SER A 182 4.00 1.82 -3.54
CA SER A 182 3.87 2.00 -4.99
C SER A 182 3.66 3.46 -5.36
N VAL A 183 2.79 4.19 -4.63
CA VAL A 183 2.58 5.63 -4.84
C VAL A 183 3.90 6.39 -4.67
N CYS A 184 4.68 6.10 -3.62
CA CYS A 184 5.98 6.72 -3.44
C CYS A 184 6.98 6.37 -4.55
N ALA A 185 7.00 5.11 -5.02
CA ALA A 185 7.83 4.69 -6.15
C ALA A 185 7.42 5.41 -7.45
N LEU A 186 6.12 5.55 -7.73
CA LEU A 186 5.61 6.28 -8.91
C LEU A 186 5.94 7.77 -8.84
N LEU A 187 5.91 8.40 -7.65
CA LEU A 187 6.38 9.78 -7.47
C LEU A 187 7.86 9.94 -7.84
N ALA A 188 8.69 8.92 -7.61
CA ALA A 188 10.11 8.90 -7.92
C ALA A 188 10.44 8.39 -9.33
N SER A 189 9.47 7.79 -10.05
CA SER A 189 9.64 7.20 -11.38
C SER A 189 9.58 8.26 -12.49
N PRO A 190 10.66 8.48 -13.27
CA PRO A 190 10.62 9.40 -14.40
C PRO A 190 9.57 9.03 -15.46
N PRO A 191 9.35 7.73 -15.82
CA PRO A 191 8.29 7.33 -16.73
C PRO A 191 6.86 7.60 -16.28
N ALA A 192 6.61 7.79 -14.97
CA ALA A 192 5.29 8.08 -14.41
C ALA A 192 4.98 9.58 -14.33
N ARG A 193 5.97 10.45 -14.58
CA ARG A 193 5.78 11.91 -14.54
C ARG A 193 4.71 12.37 -15.52
N GLY A 194 3.81 13.22 -15.04
CA GLY A 194 2.71 13.77 -15.84
C GLY A 194 1.55 12.80 -16.07
N LEU A 195 1.56 11.62 -15.44
CA LEU A 195 0.43 10.68 -15.48
C LEU A 195 -0.58 10.92 -14.32
N PHE A 196 -0.25 11.80 -13.37
CA PHE A 196 -1.09 12.14 -12.22
C PHE A 196 -0.79 13.55 -11.70
N ASP A 197 -1.74 14.13 -10.98
CA ASP A 197 -1.77 15.52 -10.52
C ASP A 197 -1.88 15.63 -8.99
N GLY A 198 -1.99 14.52 -8.28
CA GLY A 198 -2.04 14.42 -6.81
C GLY A 198 -1.69 13.02 -6.34
N ALA A 199 -1.33 12.87 -5.08
CA ALA A 199 -1.00 11.58 -4.49
C ALA A 199 -1.50 11.44 -3.04
N ILE A 200 -2.06 10.27 -2.71
CA ILE A 200 -2.48 9.88 -1.36
C ILE A 200 -1.68 8.64 -0.97
N ILE A 201 -0.93 8.72 0.12
CA ILE A 201 -0.10 7.64 0.66
C ILE A 201 -0.68 7.25 2.03
N GLN A 202 -1.29 6.06 2.11
CA GLN A 202 -1.87 5.53 3.34
C GLN A 202 -0.96 4.42 3.87
N SER A 203 -0.47 4.55 5.10
CA SER A 203 0.40 3.55 5.74
C SER A 203 1.48 3.01 4.80
N GLY A 204 2.16 3.93 4.09
CA GLY A 204 3.17 3.61 3.08
C GLY A 204 4.38 4.52 3.16
N GLY A 205 5.56 3.92 3.25
CA GLY A 205 6.82 4.63 3.15
C GLY A 205 7.36 4.68 1.72
N CYS A 206 8.65 4.96 1.61
CA CYS A 206 9.38 5.04 0.35
C CYS A 206 10.52 4.00 0.25
N PRO A 207 10.30 2.72 0.63
CA PRO A 207 11.36 1.72 0.61
C PRO A 207 11.65 1.25 -0.82
N SER A 208 12.86 0.74 -1.01
CA SER A 208 13.26 0.02 -2.22
C SER A 208 14.41 -0.94 -1.92
N LEU A 209 14.54 -1.97 -2.74
CA LEU A 209 15.74 -2.80 -2.78
C LEU A 209 16.74 -2.22 -3.78
N THR A 210 18.03 -2.46 -3.53
CA THR A 210 19.05 -2.32 -4.56
C THR A 210 18.98 -3.50 -5.54
N VAL A 211 19.54 -3.33 -6.74
CA VAL A 211 19.68 -4.43 -7.71
C VAL A 211 20.43 -5.63 -7.09
N ALA A 212 21.45 -5.38 -6.27
CA ALA A 212 22.19 -6.43 -5.59
C ALA A 212 21.34 -7.25 -4.62
N GLN A 213 20.53 -6.58 -3.79
CA GLN A 213 19.61 -7.22 -2.85
C GLN A 213 18.51 -8.02 -3.58
N ALA A 214 17.90 -7.43 -4.61
CA ALA A 214 16.90 -8.12 -5.43
C ALA A 214 17.49 -9.38 -6.11
N ASN A 215 18.69 -9.27 -6.68
CA ASN A 215 19.39 -10.39 -7.30
C ASN A 215 19.78 -11.48 -6.30
N ALA A 216 20.16 -11.13 -5.09
CA ALA A 216 20.46 -12.10 -4.03
C ALA A 216 19.20 -12.92 -3.68
N ARG A 217 18.07 -12.26 -3.46
CA ARG A 217 16.77 -12.91 -3.22
C ARG A 217 16.36 -13.81 -4.39
N GLY A 218 16.47 -13.30 -5.61
CA GLY A 218 16.13 -14.06 -6.81
C GLY A 218 17.01 -15.27 -7.05
N LYS A 219 18.29 -15.24 -6.66
CA LYS A 219 19.17 -16.43 -6.70
C LYS A 219 18.65 -17.52 -5.75
N THR A 220 18.33 -17.16 -4.52
CA THR A 220 17.77 -18.09 -3.53
C THR A 220 16.45 -18.67 -4.06
N TYR A 221 15.54 -17.83 -4.53
CA TYR A 221 14.28 -18.26 -5.13
C TYR A 221 14.49 -19.22 -6.31
N ALA A 222 15.40 -18.90 -7.24
CA ALA A 222 15.67 -19.73 -8.41
C ALA A 222 16.22 -21.11 -8.00
N ALA A 223 17.05 -21.18 -6.97
CA ALA A 223 17.55 -22.46 -6.42
C ALA A 223 16.38 -23.27 -5.81
N THR A 224 15.53 -22.68 -4.99
CA THR A 224 14.32 -23.30 -4.42
C THR A 224 13.38 -23.79 -5.54
N ALA A 225 13.24 -23.02 -6.62
CA ALA A 225 12.46 -23.41 -7.79
C ALA A 225 13.15 -24.46 -8.68
N GLY A 226 14.31 -25.00 -8.32
CA GLY A 226 15.05 -26.00 -9.08
C GLY A 226 15.71 -25.46 -10.34
N CYS A 227 16.07 -24.17 -10.38
CA CYS A 227 16.75 -23.49 -11.49
C CYS A 227 18.06 -22.80 -11.03
N PRO A 228 19.02 -23.53 -10.42
CA PRO A 228 20.21 -22.92 -9.82
C PRO A 228 21.27 -22.46 -10.84
N ASP A 229 21.32 -23.10 -12.02
CA ASP A 229 22.37 -22.87 -13.03
C ASP A 229 22.27 -21.44 -13.61
N PRO A 230 23.33 -20.61 -13.46
CA PRO A 230 23.34 -19.23 -13.97
C PRO A 230 23.08 -19.10 -15.47
N ALA A 231 23.55 -20.06 -16.28
CA ALA A 231 23.45 -20.01 -17.74
C ALA A 231 22.02 -20.27 -18.25
N THR A 232 21.26 -21.12 -17.55
CA THR A 232 19.90 -21.55 -17.96
C THR A 232 18.80 -21.06 -17.02
N ARG A 233 19.14 -20.34 -15.96
CA ARG A 233 18.23 -19.94 -14.88
C ARG A 233 16.93 -19.31 -15.37
N VAL A 234 17.02 -18.29 -16.21
CA VAL A 234 15.84 -17.55 -16.67
C VAL A 234 14.96 -18.40 -17.59
N SER A 235 15.56 -19.16 -18.52
CA SER A 235 14.81 -20.07 -19.39
C SER A 235 14.19 -21.23 -18.61
N CYS A 236 14.89 -21.78 -17.63
CA CYS A 236 14.37 -22.78 -16.71
C CYS A 236 13.15 -22.26 -15.94
N LEU A 237 13.25 -21.09 -15.34
CA LEU A 237 12.13 -20.47 -14.62
C LEU A 237 10.93 -20.20 -15.55
N ARG A 238 11.15 -19.68 -16.76
CA ARG A 238 10.07 -19.43 -17.74
C ARG A 238 9.34 -20.69 -18.16
N ALA A 239 10.03 -21.81 -18.27
CA ALA A 239 9.46 -23.09 -18.66
C ALA A 239 8.61 -23.75 -17.56
N LYS A 240 8.70 -23.29 -16.31
CA LYS A 240 7.94 -23.90 -15.21
C LYS A 240 6.47 -23.48 -15.21
N PRO A 241 5.57 -24.41 -14.83
CA PRO A 241 4.18 -24.08 -14.56
C PRO A 241 4.07 -22.98 -13.49
N ALA A 242 3.12 -22.06 -13.66
CA ALA A 242 2.93 -20.96 -12.72
C ALA A 242 2.59 -21.40 -11.27
N PRO A 243 1.82 -22.49 -11.05
CA PRO A 243 1.61 -23.01 -9.68
C PRO A 243 2.90 -23.46 -9.00
N ASP A 244 3.84 -24.05 -9.73
CA ASP A 244 5.13 -24.51 -9.18
C ASP A 244 6.02 -23.33 -8.79
N LEU A 245 6.02 -22.28 -9.61
CA LEU A 245 6.70 -21.02 -9.30
C LEU A 245 6.11 -20.35 -8.06
N LEU A 246 4.78 -20.34 -7.93
CA LEU A 246 4.10 -19.78 -6.76
C LEU A 246 4.39 -20.60 -5.49
N ALA A 247 4.39 -21.93 -5.59
CA ALA A 247 4.73 -22.82 -4.48
C ALA A 247 6.16 -22.58 -3.98
N ALA A 248 7.12 -22.40 -4.91
CA ALA A 248 8.52 -22.07 -4.58
C ALA A 248 8.67 -20.64 -4.00
N ALA A 249 7.67 -19.76 -4.15
CA ALA A 249 7.74 -18.39 -3.66
C ALA A 249 7.45 -18.24 -2.15
N ARG A 250 7.16 -19.32 -1.41
CA ARG A 250 6.89 -19.27 0.03
C ARG A 250 8.01 -18.59 0.82
N ASP A 251 9.26 -18.78 0.40
CA ASP A 251 10.45 -18.21 1.02
C ASP A 251 10.92 -16.89 0.33
N PHE A 252 10.15 -16.38 -0.64
CA PHE A 252 10.47 -15.10 -1.29
C PHE A 252 10.21 -13.88 -0.38
N GLY A 253 9.67 -14.12 0.81
CA GLY A 253 9.30 -13.16 1.84
C GLY A 253 7.80 -13.15 2.10
N GLY A 254 7.42 -12.63 3.26
CA GLY A 254 6.02 -12.40 3.67
C GLY A 254 5.56 -10.95 3.43
N ILE A 255 4.41 -10.60 3.95
CA ILE A 255 3.84 -9.24 3.86
C ILE A 255 4.79 -8.18 4.39
N LEU A 256 5.54 -8.47 5.46
CA LEU A 256 6.46 -7.52 6.12
C LEU A 256 7.91 -7.59 5.61
N THR A 257 8.30 -8.66 4.95
CA THR A 257 9.68 -8.93 4.51
C THR A 257 9.76 -9.30 3.03
N GLY A 258 8.69 -9.10 2.30
CA GLY A 258 8.53 -9.51 0.90
C GLY A 258 9.26 -8.63 -0.10
N PRO A 259 8.86 -8.74 -1.37
CA PRO A 259 9.43 -7.93 -2.42
C PRO A 259 9.12 -6.44 -2.23
N LEU A 260 10.00 -5.61 -2.76
CA LEU A 260 9.86 -4.16 -2.85
C LEU A 260 10.26 -3.72 -4.25
N PRO A 261 9.87 -2.51 -4.68
CA PRO A 261 10.42 -1.91 -5.89
C PRO A 261 11.94 -1.87 -5.85
N VAL A 262 12.58 -2.09 -7.00
CA VAL A 262 14.03 -2.11 -7.15
C VAL A 262 14.50 -0.77 -7.70
N SER A 263 15.41 -0.11 -6.99
CA SER A 263 16.05 1.14 -7.43
C SER A 263 17.42 0.91 -8.06
N GLY A 264 17.90 1.89 -8.81
CA GLY A 264 19.14 1.78 -9.60
C GLY A 264 18.90 1.21 -11.01
N VAL A 265 17.65 1.25 -11.48
CA VAL A 265 17.20 0.79 -12.81
C VAL A 265 16.53 1.95 -13.56
N PRO A 266 16.37 1.86 -14.91
CA PRO A 266 15.87 2.99 -15.70
C PRO A 266 14.51 3.56 -15.26
N GLU A 267 13.58 2.70 -14.85
CA GLU A 267 12.25 3.10 -14.37
C GLU A 267 12.27 3.67 -12.94
N LEU A 268 13.29 3.35 -12.15
CA LEU A 268 13.46 3.85 -10.79
C LEU A 268 14.95 4.10 -10.49
N PRO A 269 15.56 5.16 -11.08
CA PRO A 269 17.00 5.38 -11.03
C PRO A 269 17.52 5.74 -9.64
N LEU A 270 16.68 6.30 -8.80
CA LEU A 270 16.98 6.62 -7.40
C LEU A 270 16.07 5.81 -6.47
N ALA A 271 16.58 5.48 -5.30
CA ALA A 271 15.71 5.02 -4.21
C ALA A 271 14.62 6.08 -3.96
N PRO A 272 13.32 5.70 -3.83
CA PRO A 272 12.23 6.67 -3.71
C PRO A 272 12.44 7.66 -2.55
N ALA A 273 12.91 7.18 -1.38
CA ALA A 273 13.25 8.05 -0.25
C ALA A 273 14.35 9.09 -0.59
N VAL A 274 15.32 8.70 -1.42
CA VAL A 274 16.38 9.64 -1.90
C VAL A 274 15.79 10.64 -2.89
N ALA A 275 14.91 10.20 -3.79
CA ALA A 275 14.25 11.09 -4.74
C ALA A 275 13.40 12.15 -4.04
N VAL A 276 12.63 11.77 -3.01
CA VAL A 276 11.82 12.70 -2.19
C VAL A 276 12.74 13.69 -1.47
N ARG A 277 13.74 13.22 -0.72
CA ARG A 277 14.65 14.07 0.05
C ARG A 277 15.44 15.04 -0.82
N SER A 278 15.79 14.66 -2.03
CA SER A 278 16.55 15.51 -2.98
C SER A 278 15.68 16.37 -3.90
N GLY A 279 14.35 16.38 -3.72
CA GLY A 279 13.41 17.13 -4.56
C GLY A 279 13.31 16.64 -5.99
N ARG A 280 13.67 15.38 -6.25
CA ARG A 280 13.61 14.75 -7.58
C ARG A 280 12.34 13.92 -7.82
N SER A 281 11.46 13.84 -6.85
CA SER A 281 10.12 13.25 -7.00
C SER A 281 9.18 14.20 -7.75
N SER A 282 8.05 13.69 -8.25
CA SER A 282 6.99 14.51 -8.84
C SER A 282 6.46 15.50 -7.80
N ASN A 283 6.39 16.78 -8.18
CA ASN A 283 5.94 17.86 -7.31
C ASN A 283 4.42 18.05 -7.46
N VAL A 284 3.64 17.20 -6.83
CA VAL A 284 2.17 17.23 -6.81
C VAL A 284 1.66 17.34 -5.37
N PRO A 285 0.43 17.84 -5.13
CA PRO A 285 -0.20 17.81 -3.82
C PRO A 285 -0.16 16.42 -3.18
N ILE A 286 0.14 16.35 -1.87
CA ILE A 286 0.33 15.10 -1.13
C ILE A 286 -0.62 15.05 0.07
N LEU A 287 -1.35 13.94 0.21
CA LEU A 287 -1.98 13.53 1.47
C LEU A 287 -1.28 12.25 1.93
N ILE A 288 -0.63 12.29 3.07
CA ILE A 288 0.09 11.14 3.65
C ILE A 288 -0.37 10.92 5.07
N GLY A 289 -0.38 9.67 5.53
CA GLY A 289 -0.69 9.34 6.91
C GLY A 289 -0.71 7.84 7.15
N ALA A 290 -1.02 7.49 8.39
CA ALA A 290 -0.99 6.12 8.86
C ALA A 290 -1.98 5.89 10.00
N THR A 291 -2.09 4.63 10.42
CA THR A 291 -2.78 4.24 11.64
C THR A 291 -1.86 4.40 12.86
N ARG A 292 -2.45 4.65 14.03
CA ARG A 292 -1.68 4.96 15.25
C ARG A 292 -0.89 3.77 15.80
N ASP A 293 -1.46 2.57 15.73
CA ASP A 293 -0.88 1.35 16.30
C ASP A 293 -0.48 0.38 15.18
N GLU A 294 0.16 0.92 14.15
CA GLU A 294 0.42 0.38 12.81
C GLU A 294 0.80 -1.11 12.81
N VAL A 295 1.75 -1.50 13.66
CA VAL A 295 2.36 -2.85 13.62
C VAL A 295 1.95 -3.72 14.81
N ARG A 296 1.08 -3.24 15.70
CA ARG A 296 0.75 -3.93 16.96
C ARG A 296 0.23 -5.35 16.76
N GLN A 297 -0.61 -5.61 15.75
CA GLN A 297 -1.12 -6.95 15.48
C GLN A 297 -0.03 -7.95 15.08
N TRP A 298 1.06 -7.49 14.45
CA TRP A 298 2.17 -8.37 14.09
C TRP A 298 3.07 -8.72 15.26
N ALA A 299 2.89 -8.08 16.42
CA ALA A 299 3.56 -8.46 17.66
C ALA A 299 2.85 -9.59 18.44
N LEU A 300 1.71 -10.10 17.96
CA LEU A 300 0.97 -11.20 18.59
C LEU A 300 1.80 -12.47 18.89
N PRO A 301 2.80 -12.87 18.10
CA PRO A 301 3.69 -13.98 18.49
C PRO A 301 4.39 -13.80 19.82
N PHE A 302 4.45 -12.57 20.36
CA PHE A 302 5.02 -12.22 21.65
C PHE A 302 3.95 -12.02 22.75
N ALA A 303 2.70 -12.40 22.53
CA ALA A 303 1.60 -12.17 23.47
C ALA A 303 1.87 -12.79 24.87
N ASN A 304 2.58 -13.92 24.92
CA ASN A 304 2.93 -14.61 26.17
C ASN A 304 4.42 -14.48 26.51
N ALA A 305 5.16 -13.56 25.86
CA ALA A 305 6.60 -13.44 26.08
C ALA A 305 6.90 -12.80 27.44
N THR A 306 7.95 -13.28 28.07
CA THR A 306 8.49 -12.72 29.32
C THR A 306 9.26 -11.43 29.03
N GLU A 307 9.57 -10.67 30.10
CA GLU A 307 10.42 -9.47 29.98
C GLU A 307 11.80 -9.81 29.40
N GLU A 308 12.43 -10.92 29.85
CA GLU A 308 13.71 -11.37 29.29
C GLU A 308 13.64 -11.67 27.79
N GLN A 309 12.55 -12.27 27.32
CA GLN A 309 12.33 -12.57 25.90
C GLN A 309 12.11 -11.29 25.09
N TYR A 310 11.39 -10.32 25.66
CA TYR A 310 11.23 -8.99 25.07
C TYR A 310 12.57 -8.26 24.95
N GLU A 311 13.35 -8.20 26.03
CA GLU A 311 14.68 -7.55 26.02
C GLU A 311 15.61 -8.22 25.01
N ARG A 312 15.58 -9.55 24.92
CA ARG A 312 16.37 -10.30 23.94
C ARG A 312 15.97 -9.95 22.50
N ALA A 313 14.67 -9.79 22.21
CA ALA A 313 14.20 -9.36 20.90
C ALA A 313 14.73 -7.96 20.56
N ILE A 314 14.62 -7.00 21.47
CA ILE A 314 15.14 -5.64 21.28
C ILE A 314 16.67 -5.66 21.07
N ARG A 315 17.41 -6.47 21.81
CA ARG A 315 18.87 -6.58 21.65
C ARG A 315 19.27 -7.17 20.28
N LEU A 316 18.50 -8.12 19.78
CA LEU A 316 18.72 -8.69 18.44
C LEU A 316 18.43 -7.68 17.33
N GLU A 317 17.40 -6.84 17.48
CA GLU A 317 16.97 -5.89 16.46
C GLU A 317 17.81 -4.61 16.43
N PHE A 318 18.16 -4.06 17.59
CA PHE A 318 18.74 -2.73 17.71
C PHE A 318 20.21 -2.72 18.16
N GLY A 319 20.80 -3.88 18.50
CA GLY A 319 22.21 -4.04 18.80
C GLY A 319 22.72 -3.04 19.84
N THR A 320 23.63 -2.16 19.47
CA THR A 320 24.24 -1.15 20.37
C THR A 320 23.25 -0.10 20.88
N HIS A 321 22.10 0.07 20.23
CA HIS A 321 21.05 1.02 20.63
C HIS A 321 19.99 0.37 21.54
N ALA A 322 20.11 -0.92 21.84
CA ALA A 322 19.07 -1.66 22.55
C ALA A 322 18.75 -1.06 23.93
N ASP A 323 19.77 -0.61 24.69
CA ASP A 323 19.55 -0.04 26.02
C ASP A 323 18.79 1.30 25.95
N GLU A 324 19.02 2.11 24.91
CA GLU A 324 18.25 3.34 24.67
C GLU A 324 16.79 3.02 24.35
N VAL A 325 16.54 1.98 23.54
CA VAL A 325 15.18 1.55 23.18
C VAL A 325 14.48 1.00 24.41
N LEU A 326 15.10 0.11 25.20
CA LEU A 326 14.52 -0.45 26.42
C LEU A 326 14.18 0.63 27.45
N ALA A 327 15.01 1.66 27.58
CA ALA A 327 14.73 2.78 28.48
C ALA A 327 13.50 3.60 28.05
N ARG A 328 13.21 3.67 26.75
CA ARG A 328 12.04 4.41 26.22
C ARG A 328 10.77 3.58 26.18
N TYR A 329 10.89 2.27 26.03
CA TYR A 329 9.79 1.31 25.93
C TYR A 329 9.94 0.20 26.98
N PRO A 330 9.88 0.53 28.29
CA PRO A 330 10.03 -0.49 29.31
C PRO A 330 8.86 -1.48 29.28
N TYR A 331 9.18 -2.77 29.48
CA TYR A 331 8.18 -3.84 29.53
C TYR A 331 7.03 -3.52 30.50
N SER A 332 7.35 -2.91 31.64
CA SER A 332 6.41 -2.56 32.70
C SER A 332 5.52 -1.35 32.39
N ALA A 333 5.67 -0.69 31.23
CA ALA A 333 4.84 0.48 30.86
C ALA A 333 3.38 0.12 30.58
N TYR A 334 3.08 -1.16 30.40
CA TYR A 334 1.74 -1.65 30.07
C TYR A 334 1.18 -2.48 31.23
N ASP A 335 0.00 -2.10 31.71
CA ASP A 335 -0.73 -2.90 32.72
C ASP A 335 -1.61 -3.95 32.02
N SER A 336 -0.98 -5.00 31.51
CA SER A 336 -1.62 -5.99 30.67
C SER A 336 -0.89 -7.34 30.72
N PRO A 337 -1.57 -8.48 30.53
CA PRO A 337 -0.89 -9.76 30.34
C PRO A 337 -0.09 -9.82 29.01
N TYR A 338 -0.22 -8.82 28.12
CA TYR A 338 0.40 -8.77 26.80
C TYR A 338 1.51 -7.72 26.69
N ASN A 339 2.21 -7.42 27.79
CA ASN A 339 3.22 -6.35 27.87
C ASN A 339 4.26 -6.41 26.75
N ALA A 340 4.84 -7.60 26.49
CA ALA A 340 5.84 -7.76 25.45
C ALA A 340 5.29 -7.41 24.04
N ALA A 341 4.10 -7.90 23.71
CA ALA A 341 3.47 -7.62 22.42
C ALA A 341 3.13 -6.13 22.26
N TYR A 342 2.66 -5.48 23.34
CA TYR A 342 2.39 -4.03 23.29
C TYR A 342 3.66 -3.22 23.17
N ALA A 343 4.70 -3.54 23.96
CA ALA A 343 5.98 -2.86 23.90
C ALA A 343 6.63 -3.01 22.51
N LEU A 344 6.74 -4.23 21.98
CA LEU A 344 7.27 -4.50 20.64
C LEU A 344 6.41 -3.85 19.56
N GLY A 345 5.09 -3.98 19.61
CA GLY A 345 4.17 -3.37 18.65
C GLY A 345 4.32 -1.85 18.61
N THR A 346 4.58 -1.21 19.77
CA THR A 346 4.84 0.24 19.82
C THR A 346 6.22 0.57 19.26
N VAL A 347 7.28 -0.16 19.66
CA VAL A 347 8.64 -0.01 19.10
C VAL A 347 8.61 -0.13 17.57
N TRP A 348 7.96 -1.14 17.05
CA TRP A 348 7.89 -1.39 15.61
C TRP A 348 7.05 -0.35 14.88
N THR A 349 5.95 0.11 15.50
CA THR A 349 5.14 1.21 14.95
C THR A 349 5.95 2.50 14.85
N ASP A 350 6.75 2.82 15.87
CA ASP A 350 7.46 4.09 15.93
C ASP A 350 8.74 4.09 15.09
N SER A 351 9.47 2.94 15.09
CA SER A 351 10.81 2.82 14.50
C SER A 351 10.83 2.64 12.99
N SER A 352 9.82 1.99 12.39
CA SER A 352 9.87 1.68 10.94
C SER A 352 10.79 0.52 10.53
N VAL A 353 11.04 -0.45 11.43
CA VAL A 353 11.85 -1.65 11.12
C VAL A 353 11.26 -2.53 10.00
N PHE A 354 9.95 -2.43 9.75
CA PHE A 354 9.27 -3.15 8.67
C PHE A 354 9.16 -2.32 7.40
N TYR A 355 10.23 -2.23 6.62
CA TYR A 355 10.26 -1.65 5.26
C TYR A 355 9.52 -0.33 5.10
N GLY A 356 9.64 0.55 6.08
CA GLY A 356 9.04 1.87 5.98
C GLY A 356 7.59 1.95 6.43
N LEU A 357 7.10 0.97 7.17
CA LEU A 357 5.90 1.10 8.00
C LEU A 357 6.32 1.69 9.35
N GLY A 358 6.01 2.95 9.62
CA GLY A 358 6.37 3.53 10.91
C GLY A 358 6.06 5.00 11.07
N GLY A 359 5.55 5.36 12.24
CA GLY A 359 5.04 6.69 12.56
C GLY A 359 6.05 7.81 12.32
N CYS A 360 7.27 7.65 12.84
CA CYS A 360 8.31 8.69 12.71
C CYS A 360 8.79 8.85 11.27
N GLN A 361 8.83 7.76 10.50
CA GLN A 361 9.19 7.86 9.09
C GLN A 361 8.10 8.58 8.28
N TYR A 362 6.81 8.32 8.54
CA TYR A 362 5.73 9.03 7.84
C TYR A 362 5.76 10.52 8.13
N GLN A 363 6.00 10.91 9.39
CA GLN A 363 6.16 12.31 9.74
C GLN A 363 7.37 12.95 9.04
N SER A 364 8.51 12.26 8.99
CA SER A 364 9.71 12.72 8.27
C SER A 364 9.43 12.89 6.78
N LEU A 365 8.76 11.94 6.14
CA LEU A 365 8.36 12.01 4.72
C LEU A 365 7.40 13.19 4.48
N ALA A 366 6.39 13.39 5.35
CA ALA A 366 5.49 14.54 5.25
C ALA A 366 6.27 15.86 5.29
N GLY A 367 7.27 15.98 6.17
CA GLY A 367 8.18 17.12 6.24
C GLY A 367 8.99 17.31 4.96
N GLN A 368 9.56 16.24 4.43
CA GLN A 368 10.34 16.28 3.18
C GLN A 368 9.46 16.70 1.98
N PHE A 369 8.27 16.12 1.82
CA PHE A 369 7.32 16.55 0.79
C PHE A 369 6.93 18.02 0.96
N ALA A 370 6.63 18.45 2.20
CA ALA A 370 6.22 19.82 2.48
C ALA A 370 7.31 20.87 2.15
N THR A 371 8.60 20.49 2.10
CA THR A 371 9.66 21.41 1.69
C THR A 371 9.47 21.88 0.25
N GLY A 372 9.15 20.97 -0.68
CA GLY A 372 8.90 21.26 -2.10
C GLY A 372 7.45 21.59 -2.43
N GLN A 373 6.49 21.02 -1.69
CA GLN A 373 5.06 21.08 -2.00
C GLN A 373 4.24 21.63 -0.82
N PRO A 374 3.77 22.88 -0.89
CA PRO A 374 2.98 23.50 0.22
C PRO A 374 1.64 22.83 0.47
N LYS A 375 1.05 22.14 -0.53
CA LYS A 375 -0.17 21.35 -0.39
C LYS A 375 0.15 19.93 0.07
N THR A 376 0.90 19.81 1.15
CA THR A 376 1.16 18.56 1.86
C THR A 376 0.32 18.53 3.11
N PHE A 377 -0.40 17.43 3.30
CA PHE A 377 -1.31 17.20 4.44
C PHE A 377 -0.92 15.88 5.09
N PHE A 378 -0.96 15.84 6.43
CA PHE A 378 -0.62 14.66 7.19
C PHE A 378 -1.77 14.26 8.12
N TYR A 379 -1.99 12.95 8.30
CA TYR A 379 -2.98 12.43 9.23
C TYR A 379 -2.47 11.24 10.04
N GLU A 380 -3.11 11.04 11.18
CA GLU A 380 -3.09 9.83 11.97
C GLU A 380 -4.53 9.31 12.12
N PHE A 381 -4.77 8.08 11.71
CA PHE A 381 -6.01 7.39 12.02
C PHE A 381 -5.88 6.79 13.43
N ALA A 382 -6.68 7.29 14.37
CA ALA A 382 -6.52 7.05 15.80
C ALA A 382 -7.84 6.63 16.48
N ASP A 383 -8.69 5.87 15.75
CA ASP A 383 -9.80 5.17 16.37
C ASP A 383 -9.24 4.12 17.33
N PRO A 384 -9.55 4.16 18.64
CA PRO A 384 -9.01 3.22 19.60
C PRO A 384 -9.52 1.79 19.38
N HIS A 385 -10.71 1.60 18.78
CA HIS A 385 -11.37 0.30 18.64
C HIS A 385 -12.02 0.13 17.27
N PRO A 386 -11.25 0.21 16.17
CA PRO A 386 -11.79 -0.02 14.83
C PRO A 386 -12.21 -1.48 14.68
N PRO A 387 -13.28 -1.78 13.93
CA PRO A 387 -13.69 -3.16 13.73
C PRO A 387 -12.60 -3.96 13.00
N THR A 388 -12.31 -5.14 13.50
CA THR A 388 -11.34 -6.08 12.93
C THR A 388 -11.98 -7.44 12.68
N LEU A 389 -11.49 -8.15 11.65
CA LEU A 389 -11.79 -9.56 11.40
C LEU A 389 -10.63 -10.46 11.86
N ALA A 390 -9.54 -9.89 12.35
CA ALA A 390 -8.42 -10.64 12.87
C ALA A 390 -8.81 -11.32 14.20
N THR A 391 -8.42 -12.57 14.35
CA THR A 391 -8.55 -13.29 15.62
C THR A 391 -7.41 -12.86 16.53
N THR A 392 -7.74 -12.33 17.71
CA THR A 392 -6.80 -11.95 18.75
C THR A 392 -7.08 -12.72 20.03
N PRO A 393 -6.10 -12.90 20.92
CA PRO A 393 -6.34 -13.44 22.25
C PRO A 393 -7.36 -12.62 23.04
N PRO A 394 -8.14 -13.22 23.94
CA PRO A 394 -9.13 -12.51 24.74
C PRO A 394 -8.52 -11.36 25.53
N GLY A 395 -9.05 -10.14 25.36
CA GLY A 395 -8.55 -8.93 26.03
C GLY A 395 -7.33 -8.29 25.39
N PHE A 396 -6.85 -8.80 24.25
CA PHE A 396 -5.81 -8.11 23.47
C PHE A 396 -6.43 -6.93 22.72
N ASP A 397 -5.99 -5.73 23.03
CA ASP A 397 -6.39 -4.50 22.34
C ASP A 397 -5.44 -4.20 21.17
N SER A 398 -5.93 -4.31 19.95
CA SER A 398 -5.17 -4.00 18.74
C SER A 398 -4.95 -2.49 18.54
N GLY A 399 -5.67 -1.63 19.22
CA GLY A 399 -5.69 -0.20 18.94
C GLY A 399 -6.15 0.08 17.50
N ALA A 400 -5.54 1.06 16.85
CA ALA A 400 -5.70 1.35 15.44
C ALA A 400 -4.62 0.64 14.60
N PRO A 401 -4.77 -0.67 14.26
CA PRO A 401 -3.73 -1.43 13.58
C PRO A 401 -3.72 -1.11 12.08
N HIS A 402 -2.67 -1.56 11.38
CA HIS A 402 -2.50 -1.42 9.94
C HIS A 402 -3.76 -1.77 9.14
N ALA A 403 -4.07 -0.94 8.14
CA ALA A 403 -5.22 -1.09 7.25
C ALA A 403 -6.61 -0.95 7.92
N SER A 404 -6.68 -0.62 9.23
CA SER A 404 -7.98 -0.50 9.94
C SER A 404 -8.84 0.66 9.43
N GLU A 405 -8.26 1.69 8.84
CA GLU A 405 -8.97 2.82 8.24
C GLU A 405 -9.67 2.47 6.91
N LEU A 406 -9.28 1.36 6.25
CA LEU A 406 -9.85 0.99 4.95
C LEU A 406 -11.35 0.72 5.01
N GLY A 407 -11.84 0.10 6.09
CA GLY A 407 -13.27 -0.12 6.30
C GLY A 407 -14.10 1.16 6.44
N TYR A 408 -13.45 2.31 6.65
CA TYR A 408 -14.10 3.64 6.72
C TYR A 408 -14.19 4.31 5.34
N LEU A 409 -13.40 3.88 4.38
CA LEU A 409 -13.35 4.44 3.02
C LEU A 409 -14.01 3.54 1.99
N TRP A 410 -13.93 2.24 2.17
CA TRP A 410 -14.38 1.23 1.21
C TRP A 410 -15.47 0.34 1.81
N PRO A 411 -16.52 -0.06 1.04
CA PRO A 411 -17.50 -1.05 1.47
C PRO A 411 -16.85 -2.44 1.61
N MET A 412 -16.36 -2.74 2.80
CA MET A 412 -15.71 -4.00 3.16
C MET A 412 -16.51 -4.76 4.22
N ALA A 413 -16.09 -5.96 4.59
CA ALA A 413 -16.73 -6.72 5.66
C ALA A 413 -16.72 -5.94 6.99
N THR A 414 -15.57 -5.28 7.32
CA THR A 414 -15.42 -4.45 8.51
C THR A 414 -16.31 -3.20 8.50
N SER A 415 -16.62 -2.62 7.34
CA SER A 415 -17.48 -1.43 7.27
C SER A 415 -18.92 -1.69 7.76
N LYS A 416 -19.35 -2.95 7.75
CA LYS A 416 -20.67 -3.38 8.27
C LYS A 416 -20.73 -3.43 9.79
N LEU A 417 -19.58 -3.39 10.45
CA LEU A 417 -19.43 -3.49 11.91
C LEU A 417 -19.23 -2.12 12.58
N LEU A 418 -19.19 -1.03 11.80
CA LEU A 418 -19.00 0.34 12.31
C LEU A 418 -20.15 0.76 13.22
N THR A 419 -19.81 1.26 14.41
CA THR A 419 -20.76 1.95 15.31
C THR A 419 -21.30 3.24 14.67
N PRO A 420 -22.37 3.86 15.20
CA PRO A 420 -22.86 5.14 14.69
C PRO A 420 -21.79 6.25 14.66
N GLU A 421 -20.92 6.33 15.66
CA GLU A 421 -19.82 7.30 15.76
C GLU A 421 -18.74 7.01 14.73
N GLN A 422 -18.41 5.73 14.53
CA GLN A 422 -17.47 5.29 13.49
C GLN A 422 -18.05 5.52 12.08
N GLN A 423 -19.34 5.34 11.88
CA GLN A 423 -20.01 5.69 10.62
C GLN A 423 -19.96 7.19 10.35
N GLN A 424 -20.03 8.04 11.41
CA GLN A 424 -19.84 9.49 11.26
C GLN A 424 -18.41 9.80 10.79
N LEU A 425 -17.39 9.16 11.40
CA LEU A 425 -16.00 9.28 10.94
C LEU A 425 -15.84 8.80 9.51
N SER A 426 -16.41 7.65 9.15
CA SER A 426 -16.39 7.13 7.77
C SER A 426 -16.92 8.16 6.77
N ARG A 427 -18.10 8.76 7.04
CA ARG A 427 -18.67 9.82 6.20
C ARG A 427 -17.75 11.03 6.08
N ALA A 428 -17.07 11.42 7.17
CA ALA A 428 -16.09 12.51 7.15
C ALA A 428 -14.86 12.16 6.31
N MET A 429 -14.28 10.97 6.51
CA MET A 429 -13.11 10.48 5.76
C MET A 429 -13.40 10.39 4.27
N VAL A 430 -14.53 9.79 3.86
CA VAL A 430 -14.94 9.72 2.45
C VAL A 430 -14.98 11.13 1.82
N ARG A 431 -15.47 12.13 2.54
CA ARG A 431 -15.51 13.53 2.06
C ARG A 431 -14.13 14.18 2.04
N TYR A 432 -13.27 13.95 3.04
CA TYR A 432 -11.91 14.46 3.08
C TYR A 432 -11.08 13.95 1.89
N TRP A 433 -11.12 12.63 1.61
CA TRP A 433 -10.45 12.03 0.46
C TRP A 433 -10.99 12.59 -0.86
N GLY A 434 -12.32 12.65 -1.00
CA GLY A 434 -12.95 13.24 -2.17
C GLY A 434 -12.62 14.73 -2.36
N ALA A 435 -12.55 15.52 -1.28
CA ALA A 435 -12.16 16.93 -1.35
C ALA A 435 -10.69 17.09 -1.80
N PHE A 436 -9.79 16.22 -1.30
CA PHE A 436 -8.41 16.21 -1.76
C PHE A 436 -8.30 15.88 -3.25
N VAL A 437 -9.00 14.85 -3.73
CA VAL A 437 -9.06 14.47 -5.15
C VAL A 437 -9.61 15.59 -6.03
N THR A 438 -10.62 16.33 -5.54
CA THR A 438 -11.29 17.38 -6.34
C THR A 438 -10.59 18.73 -6.31
N LYS A 439 -9.93 19.08 -5.18
CA LYS A 439 -9.42 20.44 -4.90
C LYS A 439 -7.95 20.49 -4.50
N ALA A 440 -7.28 19.33 -4.41
CA ALA A 440 -5.95 19.21 -3.81
C ALA A 440 -5.88 19.83 -2.38
N ASN A 441 -6.97 19.69 -1.65
CA ASN A 441 -7.12 20.17 -0.26
C ASN A 441 -8.20 19.32 0.41
N PRO A 442 -7.90 18.59 1.49
CA PRO A 442 -8.88 17.73 2.15
C PRO A 442 -9.95 18.50 2.93
N THR A 443 -9.76 19.79 3.24
CA THR A 443 -10.76 20.59 3.95
C THR A 443 -12.05 20.68 3.16
N THR A 444 -13.17 20.31 3.79
CA THR A 444 -14.50 20.35 3.18
C THR A 444 -15.31 21.54 3.73
N ALA A 445 -16.36 21.95 2.97
CA ALA A 445 -17.40 22.81 3.51
C ALA A 445 -18.42 21.92 4.28
N GLY A 446 -18.93 22.38 5.41
CA GLY A 446 -20.07 21.74 6.07
C GLY A 446 -19.78 21.00 7.38
N GLY A 447 -19.08 21.63 8.32
CA GLY A 447 -19.07 21.21 9.73
C GLY A 447 -18.01 20.19 10.15
N GLN A 448 -17.18 19.70 9.23
CA GLN A 448 -16.02 18.90 9.60
C GLN A 448 -14.86 19.81 10.03
N ALA A 449 -13.95 19.27 10.87
CA ALA A 449 -12.74 19.96 11.27
C ALA A 449 -11.91 20.39 10.04
N ALA A 450 -11.41 21.62 10.04
CA ALA A 450 -10.54 22.12 9.00
C ALA A 450 -9.20 21.35 9.05
N TRP A 451 -8.79 20.81 7.90
CA TRP A 451 -7.56 20.03 7.81
C TRP A 451 -6.36 20.96 7.51
N PRO A 452 -5.41 21.12 8.44
CA PRO A 452 -4.29 22.04 8.25
C PRO A 452 -3.29 21.47 7.26
N ALA A 453 -2.64 22.34 6.49
CA ALA A 453 -1.44 21.95 5.75
C ALA A 453 -0.29 21.64 6.72
N TYR A 454 0.54 20.67 6.42
CA TYR A 454 1.62 20.20 7.29
C TYR A 454 2.61 21.32 7.68
N ARG A 455 2.88 22.26 6.79
CA ARG A 455 3.73 23.45 7.07
C ARG A 455 3.25 24.31 8.23
N SER A 456 2.01 24.17 8.67
CA SER A 456 1.48 24.87 9.86
C SER A 456 1.94 24.23 11.18
N GLY A 457 2.76 23.17 11.14
CA GLY A 457 3.15 22.41 12.32
C GLY A 457 2.02 21.58 12.91
N LYS A 458 1.04 21.16 12.08
CA LYS A 458 -0.13 20.40 12.52
C LYS A 458 -0.44 19.24 11.57
N LEU A 459 -1.08 18.22 12.11
CA LEU A 459 -1.67 17.09 11.40
C LEU A 459 -3.14 16.91 11.79
N MET A 460 -3.88 16.10 11.07
CA MET A 460 -5.25 15.71 11.42
C MET A 460 -5.23 14.37 12.15
N SER A 461 -5.68 14.35 13.42
CA SER A 461 -6.02 13.10 14.11
C SER A 461 -7.46 12.73 13.81
N LEU A 462 -7.67 11.57 13.19
CA LEU A 462 -8.99 11.06 12.77
C LEU A 462 -9.53 10.12 13.85
N ARG A 463 -10.62 10.50 14.49
CA ARG A 463 -11.24 9.77 15.62
C ARG A 463 -12.76 9.73 15.48
N PRO A 464 -13.43 8.70 16.01
CA PRO A 464 -14.89 8.59 16.02
C PRO A 464 -15.58 9.76 16.75
N GLY A 465 -16.84 9.97 16.46
CA GLY A 465 -17.65 11.07 17.00
C GLY A 465 -17.11 12.43 16.57
N ASP A 466 -17.07 13.38 17.48
CA ASP A 466 -16.49 14.71 17.27
C ASP A 466 -14.98 14.77 17.61
N GLY A 467 -14.35 13.60 17.75
CA GLY A 467 -12.95 13.49 18.19
C GLY A 467 -11.89 13.86 17.15
N SER A 468 -12.28 14.00 15.87
CA SER A 468 -11.33 14.40 14.83
C SER A 468 -10.90 15.84 14.96
N GLN A 469 -9.59 16.10 15.07
CA GLN A 469 -9.06 17.43 15.34
C GLN A 469 -7.65 17.62 14.78
N ALA A 470 -7.30 18.89 14.58
CA ALA A 470 -5.92 19.26 14.25
C ALA A 470 -5.03 19.19 15.51
N VAL A 471 -3.97 18.40 15.43
CA VAL A 471 -2.99 18.19 16.51
C VAL A 471 -1.65 18.76 16.08
N LYS A 472 -0.85 19.28 17.02
CA LYS A 472 0.50 19.75 16.75
C LYS A 472 1.43 18.57 16.43
N THR A 473 2.36 18.77 15.48
CA THR A 473 3.35 17.76 15.09
C THR A 473 4.27 17.37 16.23
N GLU A 474 4.54 18.28 17.19
CA GLU A 474 5.33 17.99 18.38
C GLU A 474 4.65 16.97 19.30
N VAL A 475 3.31 17.02 19.41
CA VAL A 475 2.52 16.03 20.19
C VAL A 475 2.65 14.65 19.55
N TYR A 476 2.51 14.57 18.23
CA TYR A 476 2.71 13.32 17.49
C TYR A 476 4.14 12.79 17.67
N SER A 477 5.16 13.64 17.50
CA SER A 477 6.57 13.28 17.68
C SER A 477 6.87 12.76 19.09
N ALA A 478 6.27 13.38 20.12
CA ALA A 478 6.43 12.93 21.50
C ALA A 478 5.75 11.57 21.73
N GLN A 479 4.55 11.39 21.18
CA GLN A 479 3.77 10.16 21.30
C GLN A 479 4.50 8.95 20.67
N HIS A 480 5.13 9.15 19.50
CA HIS A 480 5.88 8.14 18.77
C HIS A 480 7.39 8.14 19.06
N GLN A 481 7.85 8.85 20.11
CA GLN A 481 9.27 8.91 20.49
C GLN A 481 10.22 9.26 19.33
N CYS A 482 9.79 10.11 18.38
CA CYS A 482 10.55 10.38 17.15
C CYS A 482 11.90 11.06 17.41
N SER A 483 12.12 11.67 18.57
CA SER A 483 13.45 12.17 18.97
C SER A 483 14.49 11.05 19.06
N LEU A 484 14.12 9.86 19.53
CA LEU A 484 14.98 8.69 19.54
C LEU A 484 15.22 8.17 18.11
N TRP A 485 14.13 7.88 17.39
CA TRP A 485 14.19 7.23 16.07
C TRP A 485 14.87 8.05 14.99
N ASN A 486 14.92 9.37 15.15
CA ASN A 486 15.66 10.26 14.25
C ASN A 486 17.16 10.36 14.56
N GLN A 487 17.63 9.83 15.69
CA GLN A 487 19.01 9.91 16.13
C GLN A 487 19.78 8.60 15.97
N ILE A 488 19.09 7.46 16.03
CA ILE A 488 19.71 6.14 15.92
C ILE A 488 19.60 5.58 14.51
N SER A 489 20.60 4.79 14.12
CA SER A 489 20.58 4.00 12.89
C SER A 489 20.35 2.54 13.21
N TYR A 490 19.46 1.90 12.47
CA TYR A 490 19.18 0.47 12.58
C TYR A 490 18.84 -0.08 11.19
N ASP A 491 19.09 -1.36 11.01
CA ASP A 491 18.71 -2.05 9.79
C ASP A 491 17.23 -2.42 9.82
N TRP A 492 16.62 -2.52 8.65
CA TRP A 492 15.28 -3.08 8.55
C TRP A 492 15.25 -4.53 9.02
N LEU A 493 14.19 -4.90 9.73
CA LEU A 493 14.00 -6.27 10.16
C LEU A 493 13.88 -7.20 8.94
N THR A 494 14.80 -8.15 8.85
CA THR A 494 14.84 -9.15 7.78
C THR A 494 14.14 -10.45 8.16
N THR A 495 13.78 -10.58 9.43
CA THR A 495 13.11 -11.75 10.00
C THR A 495 11.67 -11.38 10.33
N ASN A 496 10.72 -12.24 9.95
CA ASN A 496 9.33 -12.00 10.31
C ASN A 496 9.11 -12.16 11.83
N PRO A 497 8.02 -11.60 12.40
CA PRO A 497 7.73 -11.65 13.83
C PRO A 497 7.68 -13.07 14.42
N ASP A 498 7.08 -14.03 13.71
CA ASP A 498 7.02 -15.44 14.18
C ASP A 498 8.41 -16.05 14.34
N ARG A 499 9.28 -15.81 13.37
CA ARG A 499 10.65 -16.33 13.41
C ARG A 499 11.49 -15.65 14.49
N LEU A 500 11.30 -14.35 14.71
CA LEU A 500 11.95 -13.65 15.81
C LEU A 500 11.48 -14.20 17.17
N ALA A 501 10.16 -14.42 17.33
CA ALA A 501 9.59 -15.01 18.54
C ALA A 501 10.16 -16.41 18.81
N GLN A 502 10.35 -17.25 17.77
CA GLN A 502 11.03 -18.53 17.88
C GLN A 502 12.49 -18.39 18.33
N GLN A 503 13.24 -17.43 17.77
CA GLN A 503 14.66 -17.21 18.11
C GLN A 503 14.85 -16.81 19.57
N VAL A 504 13.90 -16.09 20.16
CA VAL A 504 13.96 -15.70 21.58
C VAL A 504 13.20 -16.67 22.49
N GLY A 505 12.58 -17.72 21.94
CA GLY A 505 11.82 -18.70 22.70
C GLY A 505 10.46 -18.20 23.20
N ALA A 506 9.89 -17.17 22.56
CA ALA A 506 8.60 -16.59 22.92
C ALA A 506 7.40 -17.29 22.23
N ALA A 507 7.61 -17.92 21.08
CA ALA A 507 6.57 -18.67 20.40
C ALA A 507 6.30 -20.00 21.12
N ALA A 508 5.04 -20.36 21.33
CA ALA A 508 4.67 -21.70 21.72
C ALA A 508 5.12 -22.67 20.61
N SER A 509 5.82 -23.73 21.02
CA SER A 509 6.29 -24.82 20.14
C SER A 509 5.13 -25.55 19.47
#